data_760dfe6f9879f5e8ca69c7cdacfcaa9b
#
_entry.id   760dfe6f9879f5e8ca69c7cdacfcaa9b
#
_cell.length_a   1.000
_cell.length_b   1.000
_cell.length_c   1.000
_cell.angle_alpha   90.00
_cell.angle_beta   90.00
_cell.angle_gamma   90.00
#
_symmetry.space_group_name_H-M   'P 1'
#
loop_
_entity.id
_entity.type
_entity.pdbx_description
1 polymer ?
#
loop_
_entity_poly.entity_id
_entity_poly.type
_entity_poly.pdbx_seq_one_letter_code
_entity_poly.pdbx_strand_id
1 'polypeptide(L)'
;GTVIRLKHGERLYEHGHVDLSNIDVYYYPKDDSDPFQTDILTLSGKGEDDFMARFNYKGFRYVEVTTSKPMKLDKQHLTAYFIHSDVAQVGTIRTSKPLIDRLCWATNNAYLSNLMGYPTDCPQREKNGWTGDGHLAIETALYNYDGITVYEKWLGDHRDEQQPNGVLPDIIPTHGWGYGTDNGLDWTSTIAIIPWNLYMFY
;
A
#
# COMPACT_ATOMS: atom_id res chain seq x y z
N GLY A 1 -10.68 30.09 2.31
CA GLY A 1 -11.39 28.96 2.78
C GLY A 1 -10.92 28.40 4.11
N THR A 2 -11.76 27.59 4.72
CA THR A 2 -11.36 26.77 5.88
C THR A 2 -10.45 25.66 5.38
N VAL A 3 -9.36 25.38 6.10
CA VAL A 3 -8.47 24.26 5.80
C VAL A 3 -8.88 23.07 6.65
N ILE A 4 -9.06 21.92 6.03
CA ILE A 4 -9.28 20.63 6.68
C ILE A 4 -8.03 19.80 6.48
N ARG A 5 -7.54 19.16 7.56
CA ARG A 5 -6.44 18.19 7.51
C ARG A 5 -6.95 16.83 7.95
N LEU A 6 -6.63 15.81 7.18
CA LEU A 6 -6.93 14.40 7.45
C LEU A 6 -5.61 13.67 7.68
N LYS A 7 -5.26 13.45 8.93
CA LYS A 7 -4.04 12.73 9.31
C LYS A 7 -4.38 11.26 9.53
N HIS A 8 -3.73 10.37 8.78
CA HIS A 8 -4.00 8.95 8.75
C HIS A 8 -2.90 8.17 9.48
N GLY A 9 -3.27 7.22 10.32
CA GLY A 9 -2.31 6.38 11.03
C GLY A 9 -2.90 5.11 11.59
N GLU A 10 -2.02 4.23 12.05
CA GLU A 10 -2.38 2.91 12.60
C GLU A 10 -2.43 2.91 14.12
N ARG A 11 -1.87 3.92 14.76
CA ARG A 11 -1.71 4.03 16.19
C ARG A 11 -2.28 5.33 16.72
N LEU A 12 -2.62 5.33 18.01
CA LEU A 12 -3.03 6.53 18.74
C LEU A 12 -2.11 6.75 19.95
N TYR A 13 -1.84 8.00 20.25
CA TYR A 13 -1.36 8.40 21.57
C TYR A 13 -2.43 8.18 22.66
N GLU A 14 -2.05 8.19 23.92
CA GLU A 14 -2.97 8.03 25.06
C GLU A 14 -4.14 9.02 25.05
N HIS A 15 -3.95 10.20 24.45
CA HIS A 15 -4.98 11.24 24.35
C HIS A 15 -5.84 11.13 23.08
N GLY A 16 -5.70 10.05 22.31
CA GLY A 16 -6.53 9.77 21.13
C GLY A 16 -6.10 10.47 19.85
N HIS A 17 -5.00 11.21 19.83
CA HIS A 17 -4.40 11.76 18.60
C HIS A 17 -3.68 10.67 17.82
N VAL A 18 -3.67 10.81 16.47
CA VAL A 18 -2.96 9.87 15.60
C VAL A 18 -1.45 9.96 15.83
N ASP A 19 -0.85 8.83 16.16
CA ASP A 19 0.59 8.66 16.37
C ASP A 19 1.25 8.17 15.07
N LEU A 20 2.11 9.01 14.47
CA LEU A 20 2.93 8.68 13.30
C LEU A 20 4.42 8.51 13.66
N SER A 21 4.80 8.52 14.92
CA SER A 21 6.21 8.46 15.33
C SER A 21 6.96 7.23 14.80
N ASN A 22 6.26 6.13 14.53
CA ASN A 22 6.83 4.94 13.91
C ASN A 22 7.05 5.04 12.39
N ILE A 23 6.49 6.07 11.76
CA ILE A 23 6.62 6.34 10.33
C ILE A 23 7.54 7.53 10.10
N ASP A 24 7.38 8.59 10.87
CA ASP A 24 8.15 9.85 10.76
C ASP A 24 9.66 9.62 10.86
N VAL A 25 10.10 8.58 11.56
CA VAL A 25 11.51 8.18 11.64
C VAL A 25 12.11 7.83 10.27
N TYR A 26 11.30 7.42 9.32
CA TYR A 26 11.73 7.09 7.96
C TYR A 26 11.56 8.23 6.96
N TYR A 27 10.61 9.13 7.18
CA TYR A 27 10.19 10.11 6.20
C TYR A 27 10.36 11.57 6.64
N TYR A 28 10.89 11.83 7.81
CA TYR A 28 11.23 13.16 8.34
C TYR A 28 10.49 14.31 7.63
N PRO A 29 9.20 14.54 7.88
CA PRO A 29 8.51 15.67 7.28
C PRO A 29 9.26 16.92 7.65
N LYS A 30 9.67 17.69 6.63
CA LYS A 30 10.53 18.87 6.83
C LYS A 30 9.82 19.98 7.60
N ASP A 31 8.52 20.04 7.41
CA ASP A 31 7.63 21.02 8.04
C ASP A 31 6.16 20.64 7.79
N ASP A 32 5.24 21.49 8.22
CA ASP A 32 3.79 21.33 8.00
C ASP A 32 3.34 21.47 6.54
N SER A 33 4.23 21.84 5.63
CA SER A 33 3.90 21.99 4.20
C SER A 33 3.96 20.67 3.43
N ASP A 34 4.67 19.67 3.97
CA ASP A 34 4.81 18.33 3.39
C ASP A 34 4.55 17.25 4.45
N PRO A 35 3.36 17.19 5.05
CA PRO A 35 3.06 16.25 6.10
C PRO A 35 2.80 14.86 5.50
N PHE A 36 3.61 13.89 5.88
CA PHE A 36 3.41 12.49 5.49
C PHE A 36 2.09 11.94 6.03
N GLN A 37 1.45 11.02 5.29
CA GLN A 37 0.17 10.40 5.66
C GLN A 37 -0.96 11.43 5.97
N THR A 38 -0.89 12.63 5.41
CA THR A 38 -1.86 13.69 5.66
C THR A 38 -2.39 14.26 4.35
N ASP A 39 -3.71 14.34 4.23
CA ASP A 39 -4.35 15.07 3.13
C ASP A 39 -4.81 16.44 3.63
N ILE A 40 -4.66 17.46 2.79
CA ILE A 40 -5.01 18.84 3.11
C ILE A 40 -5.99 19.35 2.07
N LEU A 41 -7.18 19.76 2.52
CA LEU A 41 -8.22 20.35 1.69
C LEU A 41 -8.47 21.78 2.12
N THR A 42 -8.44 22.72 1.19
CA THR A 42 -8.91 24.09 1.41
C THR A 42 -10.28 24.27 0.77
N LEU A 43 -11.29 24.51 1.60
CA LEU A 43 -12.66 24.69 1.14
C LEU A 43 -12.80 25.95 0.27
N SER A 44 -13.54 25.82 -0.82
CA SER A 44 -13.80 26.92 -1.76
C SER A 44 -14.66 28.03 -1.15
N GLY A 45 -15.55 27.67 -0.24
CA GLY A 45 -16.56 28.56 0.34
C GLY A 45 -17.71 28.90 -0.63
N LYS A 46 -17.86 28.15 -1.71
CA LYS A 46 -18.85 28.41 -2.78
C LYS A 46 -19.88 27.30 -2.92
N GLY A 47 -20.21 26.57 -1.87
CA GLY A 47 -21.16 25.46 -1.88
C GLY A 47 -20.55 24.19 -1.30
N GLU A 48 -20.90 23.04 -1.87
CA GLU A 48 -20.30 21.75 -1.50
C GLU A 48 -18.91 21.62 -2.13
N ASP A 49 -17.96 21.15 -1.33
CA ASP A 49 -16.65 20.73 -1.77
C ASP A 49 -16.55 19.23 -1.59
N ASP A 50 -16.17 18.51 -2.64
CA ASP A 50 -15.86 17.08 -2.61
C ASP A 50 -14.37 16.87 -2.88
N PHE A 51 -13.75 15.98 -2.12
CA PHE A 51 -12.33 15.70 -2.22
C PHE A 51 -12.03 14.21 -2.10
N MET A 52 -11.32 13.71 -3.07
CA MET A 52 -10.68 12.38 -3.04
C MET A 52 -9.28 12.49 -3.63
N ALA A 53 -8.28 12.00 -2.90
CA ALA A 53 -6.92 11.90 -3.42
C ALA A 53 -6.89 10.98 -4.66
N ARG A 54 -6.33 11.46 -5.79
CA ARG A 54 -6.32 10.74 -7.07
C ARG A 54 -5.06 9.89 -7.28
N PHE A 55 -3.93 10.35 -6.76
CA PHE A 55 -2.60 9.78 -7.04
C PHE A 55 -1.88 9.32 -5.78
N ASN A 56 -2.59 9.25 -4.68
CA ASN A 56 -2.05 8.82 -3.41
C ASN A 56 -3.11 8.03 -2.64
N TYR A 57 -2.68 7.04 -1.89
CA TYR A 57 -3.50 6.27 -0.99
C TYR A 57 -2.85 6.24 0.40
N LYS A 58 -3.60 5.84 1.40
CA LYS A 58 -3.14 5.80 2.79
C LYS A 58 -3.43 4.42 3.37
N GLY A 59 -2.45 3.85 4.05
CA GLY A 59 -2.68 2.75 4.96
C GLY A 59 -2.99 3.30 6.34
N PHE A 60 -4.16 2.98 6.91
CA PHE A 60 -4.56 3.56 8.19
C PHE A 60 -5.58 2.69 8.92
N ARG A 61 -5.67 2.92 10.20
CA ARG A 61 -6.73 2.44 11.09
C ARG A 61 -7.54 3.58 11.70
N TYR A 62 -6.92 4.74 11.83
CA TYR A 62 -7.51 5.95 12.41
C TYR A 62 -7.27 7.15 11.51
N VAL A 63 -8.23 8.06 11.51
CA VAL A 63 -8.12 9.36 10.84
C VAL A 63 -8.40 10.45 11.84
N GLU A 64 -7.42 11.31 12.07
CA GLU A 64 -7.57 12.53 12.85
C GLU A 64 -7.95 13.67 11.93
N VAL A 65 -9.07 14.33 12.21
CA VAL A 65 -9.57 15.44 11.41
C VAL A 65 -9.40 16.73 12.20
N THR A 66 -8.66 17.68 11.62
CA THR A 66 -8.51 19.03 12.18
C THR A 66 -8.96 20.08 11.20
N THR A 67 -9.45 21.21 11.71
CA THR A 67 -9.96 22.29 10.89
C THR A 67 -9.41 23.63 11.37
N SER A 68 -9.07 24.52 10.43
CA SER A 68 -8.49 25.84 10.74
C SER A 68 -9.51 26.84 11.31
N LYS A 69 -10.81 26.55 11.18
CA LYS A 69 -11.91 27.31 11.76
C LYS A 69 -12.94 26.35 12.32
N PRO A 70 -13.67 26.70 13.40
CA PRO A 70 -14.72 25.84 13.92
C PRO A 70 -15.74 25.48 12.84
N MET A 71 -15.96 24.17 12.64
CA MET A 71 -16.98 23.64 11.77
C MET A 71 -17.51 22.33 12.33
N LYS A 72 -18.76 21.99 11.98
CA LYS A 72 -19.38 20.73 12.38
C LYS A 72 -19.10 19.70 11.30
N LEU A 73 -18.34 18.68 11.65
CA LEU A 73 -18.14 17.48 10.83
C LEU A 73 -18.72 16.28 11.56
N ASP A 74 -19.31 15.37 10.82
CA ASP A 74 -19.82 14.09 11.32
C ASP A 74 -19.45 12.96 10.37
N LYS A 75 -19.89 11.74 10.67
CA LYS A 75 -19.57 10.55 9.89
C LYS A 75 -20.10 10.58 8.46
N GLN A 76 -21.04 11.43 8.12
CA GLN A 76 -21.61 11.54 6.78
C GLN A 76 -20.70 12.32 5.83
N HIS A 77 -19.78 13.12 6.37
CA HIS A 77 -18.81 13.90 5.61
C HIS A 77 -17.52 13.12 5.26
N LEU A 78 -17.39 11.90 5.76
CA LEU A 78 -16.16 11.10 5.57
C LEU A 78 -16.52 9.69 5.10
N THR A 79 -15.97 9.31 3.95
CA THR A 79 -16.12 7.95 3.40
C THR A 79 -14.74 7.33 3.21
N ALA A 80 -14.52 6.15 3.76
CA ALA A 80 -13.32 5.37 3.52
C ALA A 80 -13.57 4.38 2.38
N TYR A 81 -12.65 4.36 1.42
CA TYR A 81 -12.64 3.39 0.33
C TYR A 81 -11.49 2.40 0.53
N PHE A 82 -11.78 1.11 0.43
CA PHE A 82 -10.75 0.10 0.30
C PHE A 82 -10.43 -0.06 -1.19
N ILE A 83 -9.20 0.29 -1.56
CA ILE A 83 -8.75 0.28 -2.95
C ILE A 83 -7.60 -0.70 -3.13
N HIS A 84 -7.59 -1.40 -4.24
CA HIS A 84 -6.53 -2.31 -4.67
C HIS A 84 -6.65 -2.57 -6.17
N SER A 85 -5.64 -3.20 -6.78
CA SER A 85 -5.74 -3.69 -8.16
C SER A 85 -6.90 -4.67 -8.28
N ASP A 86 -7.65 -4.57 -9.37
CA ASP A 86 -8.84 -5.40 -9.62
C ASP A 86 -8.41 -6.84 -9.92
N VAL A 87 -8.55 -7.72 -8.94
CA VAL A 87 -8.26 -9.15 -9.02
C VAL A 87 -9.46 -9.92 -8.49
N ALA A 88 -9.93 -10.90 -9.26
CA ALA A 88 -11.05 -11.75 -8.84
C ALA A 88 -10.61 -12.70 -7.72
N GLN A 89 -11.43 -12.86 -6.69
CA GLN A 89 -11.20 -13.90 -5.69
C GLN A 89 -11.59 -15.26 -6.27
N VAL A 90 -10.64 -16.20 -6.30
CA VAL A 90 -10.82 -17.57 -6.86
C VAL A 90 -10.70 -18.65 -5.80
N GLY A 91 -10.12 -18.35 -4.65
CA GLY A 91 -9.93 -19.30 -3.55
C GLY A 91 -10.61 -18.85 -2.26
N THR A 92 -11.12 -19.81 -1.50
CA THR A 92 -11.66 -19.57 -0.15
C THR A 92 -11.34 -20.73 0.75
N ILE A 93 -11.01 -20.44 2.00
CA ILE A 93 -10.77 -21.43 3.05
C ILE A 93 -11.82 -21.22 4.14
N ARG A 94 -12.47 -22.30 4.55
CA ARG A 94 -13.39 -22.34 5.69
C ARG A 94 -13.04 -23.53 6.57
N THR A 95 -12.89 -23.29 7.85
CA THR A 95 -12.52 -24.31 8.82
C THR A 95 -13.48 -24.36 10.01
N SER A 96 -13.38 -25.40 10.83
CA SER A 96 -14.11 -25.47 12.10
C SER A 96 -13.46 -24.62 13.22
N LYS A 97 -12.37 -23.91 12.92
CA LYS A 97 -11.61 -23.10 13.86
C LYS A 97 -11.68 -21.62 13.46
N PRO A 98 -12.51 -20.81 14.14
CA PRO A 98 -12.69 -19.39 13.78
C PRO A 98 -11.40 -18.57 13.77
N LEU A 99 -10.39 -18.94 14.56
CA LEU A 99 -9.09 -18.29 14.55
C LEU A 99 -8.38 -18.46 13.20
N ILE A 100 -8.42 -19.66 12.62
CA ILE A 100 -7.80 -19.94 11.31
C ILE A 100 -8.50 -19.13 10.22
N ASP A 101 -9.84 -19.11 10.22
CA ASP A 101 -10.60 -18.32 9.25
C ASP A 101 -10.28 -16.81 9.35
N ARG A 102 -10.10 -16.32 10.58
CA ARG A 102 -9.67 -14.92 10.79
C ARG A 102 -8.25 -14.64 10.31
N LEU A 103 -7.33 -15.58 10.49
CA LEU A 103 -5.95 -15.45 9.97
C LEU A 103 -5.95 -15.42 8.45
N CYS A 104 -6.67 -16.34 7.79
CA CYS A 104 -6.81 -16.33 6.34
C CYS A 104 -7.40 -15.01 5.83
N TRP A 105 -8.46 -14.52 6.47
CA TRP A 105 -9.04 -13.23 6.13
C TRP A 105 -8.04 -12.07 6.31
N ALA A 106 -7.29 -12.03 7.42
CA ALA A 106 -6.30 -11.00 7.67
C ALA A 106 -5.15 -11.03 6.65
N THR A 107 -4.69 -12.23 6.29
CA THR A 107 -3.65 -12.41 5.26
C THR A 107 -4.13 -11.88 3.90
N ASN A 108 -5.36 -12.23 3.50
CA ASN A 108 -5.94 -11.75 2.25
C ASN A 108 -6.12 -10.23 2.25
N ASN A 109 -6.57 -9.65 3.36
CA ASN A 109 -6.65 -8.19 3.49
C ASN A 109 -5.28 -7.51 3.41
N ALA A 110 -4.26 -8.08 4.06
CA ALA A 110 -2.90 -7.56 4.00
C ALA A 110 -2.38 -7.60 2.55
N TYR A 111 -2.60 -8.72 1.85
CA TYR A 111 -2.21 -8.84 0.45
C TYR A 111 -2.88 -7.77 -0.43
N LEU A 112 -4.22 -7.65 -0.38
CA LEU A 112 -4.95 -6.65 -1.17
C LEU A 112 -4.56 -5.22 -0.82
N SER A 113 -4.30 -4.93 0.46
CA SER A 113 -3.82 -3.60 0.89
C SER A 113 -2.47 -3.21 0.29
N ASN A 114 -1.71 -4.20 -0.17
CA ASN A 114 -0.40 -4.05 -0.78
C ASN A 114 -0.40 -4.33 -2.29
N LEU A 115 -1.57 -4.39 -2.93
CA LEU A 115 -1.67 -4.66 -4.36
C LEU A 115 -2.16 -3.41 -5.11
N MET A 116 -1.22 -2.53 -5.47
CA MET A 116 -1.50 -1.23 -6.09
C MET A 116 -0.78 -1.08 -7.44
N GLY A 117 -1.17 -1.90 -8.43
CA GLY A 117 -0.52 -1.99 -9.75
C GLY A 117 0.67 -2.94 -9.79
N TYR A 118 1.28 -3.18 -8.66
CA TYR A 118 2.30 -4.18 -8.34
C TYR A 118 2.23 -4.50 -6.84
N PRO A 119 2.82 -5.61 -6.37
CA PRO A 119 2.94 -5.88 -4.94
C PRO A 119 3.83 -4.84 -4.25
N THR A 120 3.35 -4.27 -3.13
CA THR A 120 4.13 -3.35 -2.30
C THR A 120 4.44 -3.95 -0.94
N ASP A 121 5.48 -3.47 -0.29
CA ASP A 121 5.91 -3.91 1.04
C ASP A 121 4.94 -3.50 2.14
N CYS A 122 4.46 -2.27 2.09
CA CYS A 122 3.56 -1.73 3.09
C CYS A 122 2.68 -0.58 2.55
N PRO A 123 1.40 -0.48 2.97
CA PRO A 123 0.47 0.50 2.41
C PRO A 123 0.59 1.89 3.04
N GLN A 124 1.25 2.00 4.20
CA GLN A 124 1.27 3.23 5.00
C GLN A 124 2.61 3.96 5.00
N ARG A 125 3.70 3.28 4.67
CA ARG A 125 5.07 3.80 4.84
C ARG A 125 5.79 3.91 3.50
N GLU A 126 6.45 2.85 3.05
CA GLU A 126 7.32 2.88 1.88
C GLU A 126 6.55 2.83 0.56
N LYS A 127 5.55 1.95 0.47
CA LYS A 127 4.71 1.73 -0.74
C LYS A 127 5.55 1.37 -1.98
N ASN A 128 6.64 0.66 -1.76
CA ASN A 128 7.62 0.29 -2.76
C ASN A 128 7.43 -1.15 -3.24
N GLY A 129 7.78 -1.40 -4.49
CA GLY A 129 7.77 -2.73 -5.10
C GLY A 129 8.97 -3.57 -4.69
N TRP A 130 9.17 -3.81 -3.38
CA TRP A 130 10.20 -4.70 -2.89
C TRP A 130 10.01 -6.10 -3.46
N THR A 131 11.01 -6.58 -4.18
CA THR A 131 10.92 -7.82 -4.94
C THR A 131 10.87 -9.06 -4.05
N GLY A 132 11.57 -9.03 -2.91
CA GLY A 132 11.50 -10.06 -1.88
C GLY A 132 10.09 -10.22 -1.33
N ASP A 133 9.47 -9.13 -0.92
CA ASP A 133 8.08 -9.09 -0.41
C ASP A 133 7.10 -9.64 -1.46
N GLY A 134 7.26 -9.20 -2.72
CA GLY A 134 6.38 -9.62 -3.80
C GLY A 134 6.43 -11.11 -4.08
N HIS A 135 7.62 -11.73 -4.16
CA HIS A 135 7.71 -13.17 -4.45
C HIS A 135 7.36 -14.05 -3.24
N LEU A 136 7.56 -13.58 -2.01
CA LEU A 136 7.09 -14.30 -0.81
C LEU A 136 5.56 -14.34 -0.71
N ALA A 137 4.88 -13.34 -1.25
CA ALA A 137 3.41 -13.24 -1.22
C ALA A 137 2.73 -13.99 -2.38
N ILE A 138 3.46 -14.42 -3.42
CA ILE A 138 2.85 -14.90 -4.67
C ILE A 138 1.96 -16.14 -4.49
N GLU A 139 2.36 -17.09 -3.66
CA GLU A 139 1.52 -18.28 -3.43
C GLU A 139 0.20 -17.90 -2.75
N THR A 140 0.23 -17.01 -1.76
CA THR A 140 -0.99 -16.45 -1.15
C THR A 140 -1.87 -15.79 -2.20
N ALA A 141 -1.25 -15.04 -3.12
CA ALA A 141 -1.95 -14.41 -4.23
C ALA A 141 -2.67 -15.44 -5.10
N LEU A 142 -1.93 -16.39 -5.65
CA LEU A 142 -2.44 -17.32 -6.66
C LEU A 142 -3.42 -18.37 -6.11
N TYR A 143 -3.31 -18.73 -4.82
CA TYR A 143 -4.31 -19.58 -4.17
C TYR A 143 -5.65 -18.88 -3.94
N ASN A 144 -5.64 -17.56 -3.78
CA ASN A 144 -6.83 -16.82 -3.38
C ASN A 144 -7.39 -15.90 -4.47
N TYR A 145 -6.55 -15.44 -5.40
CA TYR A 145 -6.91 -14.43 -6.40
C TYR A 145 -6.39 -14.79 -7.80
N ASP A 146 -7.13 -14.38 -8.81
CA ASP A 146 -6.67 -14.39 -10.21
C ASP A 146 -5.81 -13.15 -10.45
N GLY A 147 -4.54 -13.27 -10.14
CA GLY A 147 -3.58 -12.16 -10.17
C GLY A 147 -2.64 -12.16 -11.38
N ILE A 148 -2.82 -13.06 -12.35
CA ILE A 148 -1.86 -13.26 -13.46
C ILE A 148 -1.49 -11.95 -14.16
N THR A 149 -2.46 -11.11 -14.50
CA THR A 149 -2.23 -9.86 -15.24
C THR A 149 -1.38 -8.85 -14.47
N VAL A 150 -1.52 -8.82 -13.15
CA VAL A 150 -0.71 -7.93 -12.29
C VAL A 150 0.75 -8.40 -12.28
N TYR A 151 0.97 -9.70 -12.12
CA TYR A 151 2.32 -10.25 -12.08
C TYR A 151 2.99 -10.27 -13.45
N GLU A 152 2.28 -10.54 -14.54
CA GLU A 152 2.82 -10.41 -15.90
C GLU A 152 3.25 -8.98 -16.20
N LYS A 153 2.43 -7.99 -15.83
CA LYS A 153 2.81 -6.58 -15.94
C LYS A 153 4.06 -6.29 -15.14
N TRP A 154 4.12 -6.74 -13.90
CA TRP A 154 5.27 -6.50 -13.03
C TRP A 154 6.55 -7.20 -13.50
N LEU A 155 6.45 -8.39 -14.10
CA LEU A 155 7.57 -9.04 -14.79
C LEU A 155 8.04 -8.25 -16.03
N GLY A 156 7.12 -7.52 -16.68
CA GLY A 156 7.47 -6.51 -17.69
C GLY A 156 8.37 -5.42 -17.10
N ASP A 157 7.98 -4.87 -15.94
CA ASP A 157 8.78 -3.86 -15.24
C ASP A 157 10.18 -4.41 -14.85
N HIS A 158 10.29 -5.70 -14.45
CA HIS A 158 11.58 -6.34 -14.18
C HIS A 158 12.49 -6.33 -15.41
N ARG A 159 11.96 -6.63 -16.60
CA ARG A 159 12.73 -6.59 -17.84
C ARG A 159 13.17 -5.16 -18.21
N ASP A 160 12.30 -4.20 -17.98
CA ASP A 160 12.56 -2.79 -18.30
C ASP A 160 13.64 -2.20 -17.37
N GLU A 161 13.68 -2.68 -16.12
CA GLU A 161 14.67 -2.25 -15.11
C GLU A 161 15.96 -3.07 -15.15
N GLN A 162 16.03 -4.19 -15.86
CA GLN A 162 17.22 -5.04 -15.89
C GLN A 162 18.37 -4.36 -16.64
N GLN A 163 19.51 -4.26 -16.00
CA GLN A 163 20.73 -3.74 -16.60
C GLN A 163 21.31 -4.70 -17.66
N PRO A 164 22.13 -4.21 -18.63
CA PRO A 164 22.76 -5.05 -19.65
C PRO A 164 23.62 -6.19 -19.11
N ASN A 165 24.13 -6.07 -17.89
CA ASN A 165 24.88 -7.12 -17.19
C ASN A 165 24.00 -8.12 -16.46
N GLY A 166 22.67 -7.98 -16.55
CA GLY A 166 21.68 -8.87 -15.91
C GLY A 166 21.26 -8.45 -14.49
N VAL A 167 21.86 -7.43 -13.91
CA VAL A 167 21.54 -6.98 -12.55
C VAL A 167 20.13 -6.39 -12.51
N LEU A 168 19.38 -6.79 -11.49
CA LEU A 168 18.06 -6.25 -11.13
C LEU A 168 18.16 -5.42 -9.86
N PRO A 169 17.34 -4.38 -9.71
CA PRO A 169 17.22 -3.70 -8.43
C PRO A 169 16.35 -4.50 -7.47
N ASP A 170 16.46 -4.26 -6.19
CA ASP A 170 15.64 -4.91 -5.16
C ASP A 170 14.22 -4.34 -5.08
N ILE A 171 14.03 -3.13 -5.59
CA ILE A 171 12.73 -2.45 -5.69
C ILE A 171 12.41 -2.23 -7.17
N ILE A 172 11.25 -2.71 -7.62
CA ILE A 172 10.80 -2.57 -9.00
C ILE A 172 9.37 -2.01 -9.05
N PRO A 173 9.15 -0.85 -9.65
CA PRO A 173 10.16 0.08 -10.22
C PRO A 173 11.11 0.64 -9.17
N THR A 174 12.36 0.96 -9.55
CA THR A 174 13.41 1.39 -8.60
C THR A 174 13.10 2.71 -7.92
N HIS A 175 12.36 3.58 -8.56
CA HIS A 175 11.89 4.86 -8.03
C HIS A 175 13.00 5.70 -7.36
N GLY A 176 14.20 5.68 -7.89
CA GLY A 176 15.33 6.44 -7.36
C GLY A 176 16.17 5.73 -6.29
N TRP A 177 15.79 4.54 -5.84
CA TRP A 177 16.60 3.71 -4.94
C TRP A 177 17.83 3.12 -5.63
N GLY A 178 17.74 2.89 -6.96
CA GLY A 178 18.85 2.39 -7.76
C GLY A 178 19.14 0.90 -7.58
N TYR A 179 20.39 0.52 -7.85
CA TYR A 179 20.83 -0.88 -7.96
C TYR A 179 21.87 -1.28 -6.90
N GLY A 180 22.14 -0.41 -5.97
CA GLY A 180 23.20 -0.57 -4.97
C GLY A 180 22.71 -1.05 -3.61
N THR A 181 21.59 -1.76 -3.57
CA THR A 181 21.07 -2.32 -2.34
C THR A 181 21.76 -3.64 -2.01
N ASP A 182 21.95 -3.91 -0.74
CA ASP A 182 22.75 -5.07 -0.28
C ASP A 182 21.89 -6.32 0.00
N ASN A 183 20.64 -6.37 -0.53
CA ASN A 183 19.70 -7.46 -0.21
C ASN A 183 19.97 -8.76 -1.01
N GLY A 184 20.79 -8.69 -2.04
CA GLY A 184 21.32 -9.87 -2.72
C GLY A 184 20.26 -10.74 -3.42
N LEU A 185 20.59 -12.05 -3.52
CA LEU A 185 19.75 -13.02 -4.23
C LEU A 185 18.40 -13.26 -3.58
N ASP A 186 18.23 -12.98 -2.30
CA ASP A 186 16.96 -13.17 -1.58
C ASP A 186 15.85 -12.30 -2.16
N TRP A 187 16.19 -11.13 -2.71
CA TRP A 187 15.26 -10.24 -3.39
C TRP A 187 15.21 -10.53 -4.90
N THR A 188 16.35 -10.52 -5.57
CA THR A 188 16.42 -10.60 -7.04
C THR A 188 16.04 -11.98 -7.61
N SER A 189 15.94 -13.04 -6.78
CA SER A 189 15.38 -14.34 -7.18
C SER A 189 13.90 -14.27 -7.61
N THR A 190 13.24 -13.15 -7.39
CA THR A 190 11.89 -12.85 -7.89
C THR A 190 11.73 -13.19 -9.38
N ILE A 191 12.76 -12.92 -10.20
CA ILE A 191 12.76 -13.19 -11.67
C ILE A 191 12.64 -14.68 -12.01
N ALA A 192 12.93 -15.58 -11.09
CA ALA A 192 12.76 -17.01 -11.24
C ALA A 192 11.50 -17.53 -10.52
N ILE A 193 11.26 -17.03 -9.30
CA ILE A 193 10.18 -17.52 -8.44
C ILE A 193 8.81 -17.14 -8.98
N ILE A 194 8.63 -15.90 -9.42
CA ILE A 194 7.33 -15.43 -9.94
C ILE A 194 6.94 -16.17 -11.23
N PRO A 195 7.78 -16.22 -12.29
CA PRO A 195 7.42 -16.97 -13.50
C PRO A 195 7.17 -18.45 -13.23
N TRP A 196 7.92 -19.07 -12.32
CA TRP A 196 7.70 -20.46 -11.94
C TRP A 196 6.32 -20.67 -11.34
N ASN A 197 5.92 -19.80 -10.40
CA ASN A 197 4.59 -19.90 -9.80
C ASN A 197 3.48 -19.62 -10.83
N LEU A 198 3.64 -18.64 -11.70
CA LEU A 198 2.66 -18.42 -12.78
C LEU A 198 2.53 -19.64 -13.68
N TYR A 199 3.63 -20.26 -14.08
CA TYR A 199 3.61 -21.48 -14.88
C TYR A 199 2.93 -22.66 -14.17
N MET A 200 3.04 -22.75 -12.83
CA MET A 200 2.42 -23.84 -12.06
C MET A 200 0.92 -23.66 -11.87
N PHE A 201 0.42 -22.44 -11.88
CA PHE A 201 -0.99 -22.13 -11.59
C PHE A 201 -1.82 -21.84 -12.85
N TYR A 202 -1.18 -21.51 -13.96
CA TYR A 202 -1.81 -21.18 -15.24
C TYR A 202 -1.21 -21.99 -16.40
#